data_b4707d643e3ce680f4fdb965a57fc6ec
#
_entry.id   b4707d643e3ce680f4fdb965a57fc6ec
#
_cell.length_a   1.000
_cell.length_b   1.000
_cell.length_c   1.000
_cell.angle_alpha   90.00
_cell.angle_beta   90.00
_cell.angle_gamma   90.00
#
_symmetry.space_group_name_H-M   'P 1'
#
loop_
_entity.id
_entity.type
_entity.pdbx_description
1 polymer ?
#
loop_
_entity_poly.entity_id
_entity_poly.type
_entity_poly.pdbx_seq_one_letter_code
_entity_poly.pdbx_strand_id
1 'polypeptide(L)'
;MKKYILISCIVLVFTSACSDDFLNTGPETSIPESIAFSTPQKILAQANNLYKQLQNQSFYGGRFIIFNEQRADQFGQNDGNAATGSAVWNQNVASTNDFVNNVWSVGYTAINAANILISKMEETTVISTDLAKNYIAEAKFIRAFCYFSLVQTYAKPYNQDKNALGLPLRLSPVTTSGHNDLARSSVEMVYTQILKDLDEAEADLPVSYATPLLNTSRAKRCTAIALKTRVLLTQNNFGRVIEESKKIVSETLPFQYVEGTVTQKLEPGFANIFGGSYTGTEAVFSIPFANSTTETPAAQYALAYNYVTQPIIFLATSGIVSDTALNSGTDARSGLIGTSAANQKVLKKFSVTTAPFRDYVPVIRYAEILLNYAEAAANLDDLTTAISLLKAVRNRSDPAYAYPADAIATKEALIATIQKERDIEFLGEGLRLMDLQRKVQTLPAKTGAIGTAPLVLPTSSNYIWPIPSGEISTNNLMEPNH
;
A
#
# COMPACT_ATOMS: atom_id res chain seq x y z
N MET A 1 73.77 3.75 -36.56
CA MET A 1 72.81 2.63 -36.51
C MET A 1 72.32 2.27 -35.12
N LYS A 2 73.17 2.19 -34.08
CA LYS A 2 72.74 1.84 -32.71
C LYS A 2 71.71 2.81 -32.03
N LYS A 3 71.72 4.11 -32.38
CA LYS A 3 70.75 5.11 -31.83
C LYS A 3 69.32 5.00 -32.38
N TYR A 4 69.17 4.54 -33.63
CA TYR A 4 67.83 4.38 -34.26
C TYR A 4 67.16 3.08 -33.86
N ILE A 5 67.91 2.04 -33.48
CA ILE A 5 67.40 0.78 -32.97
C ILE A 5 66.79 0.99 -31.56
N LEU A 6 67.40 1.85 -30.74
CA LEU A 6 66.90 2.14 -29.40
C LEU A 6 65.60 2.93 -29.45
N ILE A 7 65.42 3.86 -30.38
CA ILE A 7 64.17 4.65 -30.56
C ILE A 7 63.08 3.76 -31.16
N SER A 8 63.38 2.81 -32.03
CA SER A 8 62.41 1.87 -32.60
C SER A 8 61.87 0.89 -31.53
N CYS A 9 62.71 0.44 -30.58
CA CYS A 9 62.24 -0.40 -29.45
C CYS A 9 61.40 0.35 -28.43
N ILE A 10 61.63 1.65 -28.20
CA ILE A 10 60.81 2.46 -27.27
C ILE A 10 59.43 2.74 -27.87
N VAL A 11 59.32 2.90 -29.21
CA VAL A 11 58.00 3.11 -29.84
C VAL A 11 57.13 1.83 -29.85
N LEU A 12 57.75 0.64 -29.90
CA LEU A 12 56.97 -0.63 -29.84
C LEU A 12 56.44 -0.99 -28.46
N VAL A 13 56.98 -0.42 -27.37
CA VAL A 13 56.53 -0.70 -26.00
C VAL A 13 55.27 0.12 -25.63
N PHE A 14 54.96 1.20 -26.36
CA PHE A 14 53.79 2.03 -26.10
C PHE A 14 52.49 1.61 -26.82
N THR A 15 52.54 0.61 -27.70
CA THR A 15 51.35 0.15 -28.45
C THR A 15 50.62 -1.05 -27.86
N SER A 16 51.06 -1.58 -26.70
CA SER A 16 50.45 -2.75 -26.07
C SER A 16 49.69 -2.44 -24.75
N ALA A 17 49.37 -1.16 -24.50
CA ALA A 17 48.75 -0.73 -23.25
C ALA A 17 47.33 -0.14 -23.43
N CYS A 18 46.49 -0.86 -24.18
CA CYS A 18 45.06 -0.68 -24.06
C CYS A 18 44.42 -2.07 -24.14
N SER A 19 44.22 -2.71 -23.02
CA SER A 19 43.26 -3.81 -22.96
C SER A 19 41.87 -3.21 -22.95
N ASP A 20 40.96 -3.70 -23.80
CA ASP A 20 39.54 -3.31 -23.88
C ASP A 20 38.81 -3.44 -22.53
N ASP A 21 39.35 -4.21 -21.59
CA ASP A 21 38.82 -4.37 -20.22
C ASP A 21 38.90 -3.09 -19.38
N PHE A 22 39.82 -2.16 -19.65
CA PHE A 22 39.91 -0.91 -18.89
C PHE A 22 38.90 0.15 -19.33
N LEU A 23 38.34 0.03 -20.54
CA LEU A 23 37.35 0.95 -21.10
C LEU A 23 35.90 0.46 -20.87
N ASN A 24 35.75 -0.79 -20.47
CA ASN A 24 34.45 -1.44 -20.20
C ASN A 24 34.18 -1.64 -18.70
N THR A 25 34.75 -0.83 -17.84
CA THR A 25 34.29 -0.79 -16.43
C THR A 25 32.87 -0.27 -16.41
N GLY A 26 31.90 -1.17 -16.27
CA GLY A 26 30.52 -0.77 -15.95
C GLY A 26 30.52 0.13 -14.71
N PRO A 27 29.54 1.02 -14.55
CA PRO A 27 29.50 1.94 -13.41
C PRO A 27 29.65 1.14 -12.11
N GLU A 28 30.61 1.47 -11.25
CA GLU A 28 30.84 0.80 -9.96
C GLU A 28 29.61 0.84 -9.05
N THR A 29 28.64 1.69 -9.35
CA THR A 29 27.39 1.90 -8.59
C THR A 29 26.21 1.10 -9.10
N SER A 30 26.31 0.38 -10.25
CA SER A 30 25.23 -0.45 -10.78
C SER A 30 25.71 -1.87 -11.09
N ILE A 31 24.98 -2.86 -10.58
CA ILE A 31 25.25 -4.27 -10.92
C ILE A 31 24.70 -4.52 -12.33
N PRO A 32 25.53 -4.94 -13.30
CA PRO A 32 25.06 -5.31 -14.63
C PRO A 32 23.92 -6.35 -14.54
N GLU A 33 22.92 -6.22 -15.38
CA GLU A 33 21.74 -7.10 -15.38
C GLU A 33 22.13 -8.58 -15.54
N SER A 34 23.14 -8.90 -16.37
CA SER A 34 23.67 -10.25 -16.52
C SER A 34 24.24 -10.85 -15.22
N ILE A 35 24.70 -10.01 -14.31
CA ILE A 35 25.23 -10.43 -13.01
C ILE A 35 24.11 -10.51 -11.96
N ALA A 36 23.10 -9.65 -12.04
CA ALA A 36 22.03 -9.53 -11.05
C ALA A 36 21.17 -10.81 -10.90
N PHE A 37 21.14 -11.66 -11.93
CA PHE A 37 20.36 -12.90 -11.98
C PHE A 37 21.22 -14.18 -12.11
N SER A 38 22.52 -14.09 -11.89
CA SER A 38 23.47 -15.18 -12.18
C SER A 38 23.54 -16.27 -11.11
N THR A 39 22.96 -16.08 -9.91
CA THR A 39 22.95 -17.07 -8.84
C THR A 39 21.60 -17.06 -8.10
N PRO A 40 21.20 -18.15 -7.41
CA PRO A 40 19.98 -18.19 -6.62
C PRO A 40 19.89 -17.10 -5.56
N GLN A 41 21.01 -16.75 -4.91
CA GLN A 41 21.07 -15.71 -3.89
C GLN A 41 20.82 -14.31 -4.47
N LYS A 42 21.36 -14.05 -5.68
CA LYS A 42 21.13 -12.78 -6.37
C LYS A 42 19.70 -12.66 -6.88
N ILE A 43 19.10 -13.74 -7.39
CA ILE A 43 17.68 -13.79 -7.76
C ILE A 43 16.80 -13.52 -6.52
N LEU A 44 17.09 -14.15 -5.37
CA LEU A 44 16.40 -13.86 -4.12
C LEU A 44 16.52 -12.39 -3.71
N ALA A 45 17.71 -11.78 -3.91
CA ALA A 45 17.91 -10.35 -3.64
C ALA A 45 17.01 -9.47 -4.52
N GLN A 46 16.81 -9.83 -5.81
CA GLN A 46 15.87 -9.11 -6.68
C GLN A 46 14.42 -9.30 -6.25
N ALA A 47 14.02 -10.51 -5.83
CA ALA A 47 12.68 -10.73 -5.26
C ALA A 47 12.48 -9.91 -3.97
N ASN A 48 13.48 -9.82 -3.09
CA ASN A 48 13.43 -8.98 -1.90
C ASN A 48 13.38 -7.48 -2.24
N ASN A 49 14.02 -7.05 -3.34
CA ASN A 49 13.97 -5.66 -3.79
C ASN A 49 12.54 -5.20 -4.10
N LEU A 50 11.66 -6.07 -4.57
CA LEU A 50 10.25 -5.72 -4.79
C LEU A 50 9.60 -5.17 -3.50
N TYR A 51 9.81 -5.85 -2.38
CA TYR A 51 9.28 -5.44 -1.07
C TYR A 51 10.01 -4.21 -0.53
N LYS A 52 11.32 -4.07 -0.85
CA LYS A 52 12.09 -2.86 -0.52
C LYS A 52 11.56 -1.62 -1.20
N GLN A 53 11.04 -1.73 -2.44
CA GLN A 53 10.37 -0.62 -3.11
C GLN A 53 9.09 -0.20 -2.36
N LEU A 54 8.29 -1.15 -1.86
CA LEU A 54 7.12 -0.83 -1.04
C LEU A 54 7.50 -0.16 0.29
N GLN A 55 8.65 -0.55 0.86
CA GLN A 55 9.19 0.00 2.11
C GLN A 55 9.68 1.45 1.96
N ASN A 56 9.75 1.98 0.72
CA ASN A 56 10.15 3.37 0.50
C ASN A 56 9.30 4.31 1.34
N GLN A 57 9.96 5.22 2.06
CA GLN A 57 9.33 6.16 2.99
C GLN A 57 8.28 7.08 2.33
N SER A 58 8.42 7.38 1.04
CA SER A 58 7.44 8.16 0.26
C SER A 58 6.23 7.34 -0.18
N PHE A 59 6.26 6.01 0.02
CA PHE A 59 5.18 5.10 -0.32
C PHE A 59 4.66 4.41 0.96
N TYR A 60 4.57 3.07 0.99
CA TYR A 60 4.07 2.35 2.17
C TYR A 60 5.04 2.32 3.36
N GLY A 61 6.24 2.89 3.22
CA GLY A 61 7.12 3.16 4.35
C GLY A 61 6.60 4.22 5.34
N GLY A 62 5.41 4.80 5.07
CA GLY A 62 4.65 5.63 6.00
C GLY A 62 3.91 6.79 5.33
N ARG A 63 4.54 7.53 4.43
CA ARG A 63 3.96 8.79 3.93
C ARG A 63 2.67 8.59 3.13
N PHE A 64 2.54 7.52 2.37
CA PHE A 64 1.32 7.23 1.63
C PHE A 64 0.10 7.04 2.54
N ILE A 65 0.29 6.37 3.68
CA ILE A 65 -0.74 6.22 4.70
C ILE A 65 -1.13 7.59 5.28
N ILE A 66 -0.13 8.40 5.64
CA ILE A 66 -0.34 9.76 6.19
C ILE A 66 -1.11 10.64 5.19
N PHE A 67 -0.77 10.58 3.90
CA PHE A 67 -1.46 11.35 2.86
C PHE A 67 -2.92 10.95 2.71
N ASN A 68 -3.23 9.66 2.79
CA ASN A 68 -4.61 9.19 2.74
C ASN A 68 -5.41 9.69 3.96
N GLU A 69 -4.81 9.72 5.15
CA GLU A 69 -5.43 10.28 6.35
C GLU A 69 -5.55 11.81 6.27
N GLN A 70 -4.54 12.49 5.72
CA GLN A 70 -4.60 13.95 5.51
C GLN A 70 -5.69 14.34 4.50
N ARG A 71 -6.00 13.49 3.52
CA ARG A 71 -7.06 13.76 2.54
C ARG A 71 -8.46 13.37 3.03
N ALA A 72 -8.55 12.44 3.97
CA ALA A 72 -9.81 12.03 4.60
C ALA A 72 -10.26 13.06 5.66
N ASP A 73 -11.26 12.70 6.46
CA ASP A 73 -12.01 13.56 7.38
C ASP A 73 -11.67 13.35 8.87
N GLN A 74 -10.81 12.37 9.20
CA GLN A 74 -10.57 11.97 10.60
C GLN A 74 -9.47 12.78 11.29
N PHE A 75 -8.64 13.53 10.55
CA PHE A 75 -7.48 14.21 11.12
C PHE A 75 -7.42 15.70 10.79
N GLY A 76 -7.12 16.50 11.82
CA GLY A 76 -6.69 17.88 11.70
C GLY A 76 -5.18 17.99 11.46
N GLN A 77 -4.72 19.11 10.90
CA GLN A 77 -3.32 19.43 10.62
C GLN A 77 -2.80 20.47 11.62
N ASN A 78 -1.63 20.22 12.21
CA ASN A 78 -1.01 21.15 13.17
C ASN A 78 -0.11 22.20 12.53
N ASP A 79 0.58 21.86 11.46
CA ASP A 79 1.65 22.66 10.89
C ASP A 79 1.36 22.99 9.43
N GLY A 80 1.51 24.29 9.07
CA GLY A 80 1.37 24.81 7.71
C GLY A 80 2.60 24.60 6.82
N ASN A 81 3.68 23.99 7.32
CA ASN A 81 4.89 23.73 6.55
C ASN A 81 4.60 22.75 5.40
N ALA A 82 5.10 23.08 4.20
CA ALA A 82 4.93 22.23 3.02
C ALA A 82 5.48 20.81 3.21
N ALA A 83 6.60 20.66 3.92
CA ALA A 83 7.22 19.36 4.20
C ALA A 83 6.35 18.43 5.09
N THR A 84 5.35 18.99 5.80
CA THR A 84 4.42 18.21 6.64
C THR A 84 3.19 17.72 5.89
N GLY A 85 3.04 18.07 4.60
CA GLY A 85 1.88 17.72 3.79
C GLY A 85 0.70 18.67 3.94
N SER A 86 0.93 19.92 4.36
CA SER A 86 -0.14 20.92 4.51
C SER A 86 -0.96 21.14 3.24
N ALA A 87 -0.31 21.12 2.06
CA ALA A 87 -1.01 21.19 0.77
C ALA A 87 -1.90 19.97 0.51
N VAL A 88 -1.47 18.77 0.94
CA VAL A 88 -2.25 17.54 0.85
C VAL A 88 -3.49 17.63 1.74
N TRP A 89 -3.31 18.07 3.00
CA TRP A 89 -4.40 18.26 3.94
C TRP A 89 -5.41 19.31 3.48
N ASN A 90 -4.92 20.42 2.89
CA ASN A 90 -5.74 21.48 2.32
C ASN A 90 -6.41 21.13 0.98
N GLN A 91 -6.22 19.89 0.48
CA GLN A 91 -6.76 19.42 -0.81
C GLN A 91 -6.30 20.29 -2.01
N ASN A 92 -5.13 20.89 -1.93
CA ASN A 92 -4.60 21.81 -2.94
C ASN A 92 -3.16 21.43 -3.34
N VAL A 93 -3.05 20.30 -4.04
CA VAL A 93 -1.76 19.73 -4.44
C VAL A 93 -1.53 20.00 -5.92
N ALA A 94 -0.44 20.71 -6.25
CA ALA A 94 -0.05 20.97 -7.64
C ALA A 94 0.68 19.76 -8.27
N SER A 95 0.67 19.68 -9.60
CA SER A 95 1.43 18.65 -10.36
C SER A 95 2.95 18.72 -10.16
N THR A 96 3.46 19.88 -9.74
CA THR A 96 4.88 20.10 -9.41
C THR A 96 5.24 19.74 -7.97
N ASN A 97 4.27 19.30 -7.15
CA ASN A 97 4.52 18.97 -5.76
C ASN A 97 5.35 17.67 -5.66
N ASP A 98 6.41 17.69 -4.86
CA ASP A 98 7.31 16.53 -4.69
C ASP A 98 6.57 15.27 -4.21
N PHE A 99 5.55 15.41 -3.37
CA PHE A 99 4.79 14.23 -2.90
C PHE A 99 4.02 13.55 -4.03
N VAL A 100 3.44 14.35 -4.93
CA VAL A 100 2.76 13.84 -6.14
C VAL A 100 3.76 13.08 -7.01
N ASN A 101 4.94 13.67 -7.26
CA ASN A 101 5.97 13.05 -8.06
C ASN A 101 6.55 11.80 -7.38
N ASN A 102 6.83 11.84 -6.08
CA ASN A 102 7.48 10.74 -5.36
C ASN A 102 6.61 9.49 -5.27
N VAL A 103 5.31 9.63 -4.97
CA VAL A 103 4.37 8.48 -4.94
C VAL A 103 4.29 7.83 -6.32
N TRP A 104 4.18 8.63 -7.38
CA TRP A 104 4.17 8.13 -8.77
C TRP A 104 5.46 7.40 -9.12
N SER A 105 6.60 8.06 -8.92
CA SER A 105 7.92 7.52 -9.31
C SER A 105 8.25 6.23 -8.56
N VAL A 106 7.99 6.16 -7.25
CA VAL A 106 8.25 4.95 -6.46
C VAL A 106 7.34 3.81 -6.92
N GLY A 107 6.05 4.09 -7.16
CA GLY A 107 5.12 3.09 -7.66
C GLY A 107 5.55 2.52 -9.01
N TYR A 108 5.93 3.37 -9.97
CA TYR A 108 6.41 2.89 -11.28
C TYR A 108 7.80 2.24 -11.23
N THR A 109 8.66 2.65 -10.29
CA THR A 109 9.93 1.93 -10.04
C THR A 109 9.68 0.50 -9.56
N ALA A 110 8.71 0.31 -8.65
CA ALA A 110 8.32 -1.02 -8.19
C ALA A 110 7.68 -1.85 -9.31
N ILE A 111 6.83 -1.25 -10.15
CA ILE A 111 6.24 -1.89 -11.33
C ILE A 111 7.33 -2.33 -12.30
N ASN A 112 8.32 -1.49 -12.58
CA ASN A 112 9.41 -1.85 -13.48
C ASN A 112 10.29 -2.96 -12.90
N ALA A 113 10.61 -2.91 -11.60
CA ALA A 113 11.33 -3.99 -10.93
C ALA A 113 10.57 -5.33 -11.02
N ALA A 114 9.24 -5.30 -10.88
CA ALA A 114 8.39 -6.48 -11.06
C ALA A 114 8.43 -6.99 -12.52
N ASN A 115 8.34 -6.10 -13.51
CA ASN A 115 8.43 -6.48 -14.93
C ASN A 115 9.78 -7.13 -15.26
N ILE A 116 10.90 -6.57 -14.76
CA ILE A 116 12.24 -7.13 -14.94
C ILE A 116 12.31 -8.53 -14.32
N LEU A 117 11.83 -8.69 -13.09
CA LEU A 117 11.87 -10.00 -12.42
C LEU A 117 11.00 -11.03 -13.18
N ILE A 118 9.79 -10.67 -13.62
CA ILE A 118 8.93 -11.57 -14.42
C ILE A 118 9.68 -12.03 -15.66
N SER A 119 10.17 -11.10 -16.48
CA SER A 119 10.88 -11.43 -17.73
C SER A 119 12.08 -12.32 -17.50
N LYS A 120 12.89 -12.07 -16.45
CA LYS A 120 14.07 -12.88 -16.14
C LYS A 120 13.73 -14.26 -15.60
N MET A 121 12.63 -14.39 -14.87
CA MET A 121 12.21 -15.68 -14.32
C MET A 121 11.54 -16.60 -15.36
N GLU A 122 10.96 -16.04 -16.42
CA GLU A 122 10.42 -16.82 -17.54
C GLU A 122 11.52 -17.56 -18.31
N GLU A 123 12.75 -17.05 -18.32
CA GLU A 123 13.88 -17.59 -19.08
C GLU A 123 14.94 -18.28 -18.20
N THR A 124 14.81 -18.21 -16.86
CA THR A 124 15.89 -18.65 -15.97
C THR A 124 16.07 -20.16 -15.94
N THR A 125 17.34 -20.59 -15.92
CA THR A 125 17.74 -21.97 -15.62
C THR A 125 18.54 -22.08 -14.31
N VAL A 126 18.69 -20.97 -13.59
CA VAL A 126 19.52 -20.86 -12.37
C VAL A 126 18.85 -21.45 -11.15
N ILE A 127 17.52 -21.43 -11.13
CA ILE A 127 16.68 -21.97 -10.05
C ILE A 127 15.63 -22.93 -10.63
N SER A 128 14.95 -23.67 -9.76
CA SER A 128 13.90 -24.57 -10.21
C SER A 128 12.71 -23.81 -10.82
N THR A 129 12.00 -24.45 -11.75
CA THR A 129 10.80 -23.90 -12.40
C THR A 129 9.75 -23.48 -11.39
N ASP A 130 9.53 -24.26 -10.33
CA ASP A 130 8.54 -23.95 -9.30
C ASP A 130 8.93 -22.71 -8.51
N LEU A 131 10.22 -22.55 -8.15
CA LEU A 131 10.69 -21.35 -7.48
C LEU A 131 10.63 -20.11 -8.39
N ALA A 132 10.90 -20.27 -9.69
CA ALA A 132 10.74 -19.20 -10.67
C ALA A 132 9.28 -18.75 -10.77
N LYS A 133 8.32 -19.69 -10.84
CA LYS A 133 6.87 -19.38 -10.79
C LYS A 133 6.49 -18.64 -9.53
N ASN A 134 6.98 -19.04 -8.36
CA ASN A 134 6.71 -18.34 -7.10
C ASN A 134 7.19 -16.88 -7.17
N TYR A 135 8.40 -16.62 -7.69
CA TYR A 135 8.91 -15.24 -7.83
C TYR A 135 8.15 -14.43 -8.88
N ILE A 136 7.70 -15.04 -9.97
CA ILE A 136 6.81 -14.40 -10.95
C ILE A 136 5.49 -14.01 -10.27
N ALA A 137 4.92 -14.89 -9.46
CA ALA A 137 3.68 -14.64 -8.74
C ALA A 137 3.83 -13.50 -7.70
N GLU A 138 4.96 -13.46 -6.96
CA GLU A 138 5.26 -12.32 -6.07
C GLU A 138 5.39 -11.01 -6.86
N ALA A 139 6.07 -11.03 -8.01
CA ALA A 139 6.21 -9.85 -8.85
C ALA A 139 4.87 -9.36 -9.40
N LYS A 140 3.99 -10.25 -9.84
CA LYS A 140 2.62 -9.92 -10.27
C LYS A 140 1.79 -9.34 -9.13
N PHE A 141 1.87 -9.92 -7.93
CA PHE A 141 1.23 -9.33 -6.75
C PHE A 141 1.70 -7.90 -6.47
N ILE A 142 3.01 -7.65 -6.46
CA ILE A 142 3.58 -6.31 -6.23
C ILE A 142 3.15 -5.34 -7.34
N ARG A 143 3.16 -5.77 -8.61
CA ARG A 143 2.72 -4.93 -9.74
C ARG A 143 1.24 -4.55 -9.61
N ALA A 144 0.38 -5.51 -9.30
CA ALA A 144 -1.04 -5.28 -9.05
C ALA A 144 -1.26 -4.32 -7.87
N PHE A 145 -0.55 -4.52 -6.78
CA PHE A 145 -0.63 -3.67 -5.59
C PHE A 145 -0.23 -2.23 -5.89
N CYS A 146 0.85 -2.03 -6.65
CA CYS A 146 1.30 -0.69 -7.04
C CYS A 146 0.30 -0.02 -8.00
N TYR A 147 -0.20 -0.74 -9.02
CA TYR A 147 -1.23 -0.19 -9.91
C TYR A 147 -2.50 0.17 -9.17
N PHE A 148 -2.94 -0.66 -8.21
CA PHE A 148 -4.11 -0.38 -7.40
C PHE A 148 -3.93 0.88 -6.54
N SER A 149 -2.77 1.06 -5.92
CA SER A 149 -2.45 2.26 -5.13
C SER A 149 -2.40 3.52 -5.99
N LEU A 150 -1.78 3.43 -7.17
CA LEU A 150 -1.65 4.56 -8.08
C LEU A 150 -2.99 4.95 -8.74
N VAL A 151 -3.80 3.97 -9.18
CA VAL A 151 -5.09 4.28 -9.85
C VAL A 151 -6.06 4.98 -8.91
N GLN A 152 -6.09 4.60 -7.62
CA GLN A 152 -6.92 5.28 -6.62
C GLN A 152 -6.43 6.70 -6.31
N THR A 153 -5.16 6.98 -6.51
CA THR A 153 -4.57 8.30 -6.23
C THR A 153 -4.72 9.27 -7.41
N TYR A 154 -4.45 8.79 -8.63
CA TYR A 154 -4.26 9.64 -9.83
C TYR A 154 -5.36 9.50 -10.88
N ALA A 155 -6.35 8.66 -10.68
CA ALA A 155 -7.46 8.48 -11.62
C ALA A 155 -8.81 8.61 -10.93
N LYS A 156 -9.86 8.91 -11.71
CA LYS A 156 -11.23 8.93 -11.19
C LYS A 156 -11.61 7.59 -10.59
N PRO A 157 -12.37 7.58 -9.47
CA PRO A 157 -12.89 6.34 -8.92
C PRO A 157 -13.61 5.48 -9.94
N TYR A 158 -13.44 4.15 -9.85
CA TYR A 158 -14.05 3.19 -10.78
C TYR A 158 -15.55 3.39 -10.92
N ASN A 159 -16.27 3.59 -9.82
CA ASN A 159 -17.72 3.76 -9.79
C ASN A 159 -18.18 5.16 -10.22
N GLN A 160 -17.27 6.11 -10.39
CA GLN A 160 -17.57 7.43 -10.94
C GLN A 160 -17.50 7.41 -12.47
N ASP A 161 -16.40 6.89 -13.02
CA ASP A 161 -16.21 6.78 -14.47
C ASP A 161 -15.08 5.78 -14.79
N LYS A 162 -15.46 4.54 -15.04
CA LYS A 162 -14.50 3.48 -15.39
C LYS A 162 -13.86 3.66 -16.77
N ASN A 163 -14.46 4.47 -17.66
CA ASN A 163 -13.94 4.75 -18.98
C ASN A 163 -12.99 5.96 -19.00
N ALA A 164 -12.91 6.71 -17.89
CA ALA A 164 -11.97 7.82 -17.77
C ALA A 164 -10.52 7.35 -17.92
N LEU A 165 -9.62 8.31 -18.20
CA LEU A 165 -8.18 8.06 -18.24
C LEU A 165 -7.68 7.56 -16.90
N GLY A 166 -7.11 6.37 -16.90
CA GLY A 166 -6.48 5.71 -15.77
C GLY A 166 -4.98 5.95 -15.73
N LEU A 167 -4.19 4.89 -15.89
CA LEU A 167 -2.72 4.89 -15.80
C LEU A 167 -2.09 4.32 -17.07
N PRO A 168 -0.85 4.69 -17.43
CA PRO A 168 -0.06 3.94 -18.40
C PRO A 168 0.23 2.53 -17.90
N LEU A 169 -0.22 1.51 -18.63
CA LEU A 169 0.02 0.09 -18.28
C LEU A 169 1.36 -0.38 -18.83
N ARG A 170 2.43 -0.16 -18.08
CA ARG A 170 3.77 -0.69 -18.38
C ARG A 170 3.86 -2.14 -17.92
N LEU A 171 3.77 -3.07 -18.86
CA LEU A 171 3.77 -4.52 -18.61
C LEU A 171 5.05 -5.21 -19.08
N SER A 172 5.97 -4.48 -19.66
CA SER A 172 7.28 -4.93 -20.08
C SER A 172 8.39 -4.15 -19.38
N PRO A 173 9.60 -4.74 -19.22
CA PRO A 173 10.75 -4.05 -18.64
C PRO A 173 11.11 -2.77 -19.40
N VAL A 174 11.42 -1.71 -18.68
CA VAL A 174 12.07 -0.51 -19.20
C VAL A 174 13.52 -0.53 -18.70
N THR A 175 14.45 -0.81 -19.58
CA THR A 175 15.89 -0.98 -19.27
C THR A 175 16.79 0.08 -19.93
N THR A 176 16.21 0.97 -20.72
CA THR A 176 16.95 2.03 -21.42
C THR A 176 16.31 3.40 -21.17
N SER A 177 17.11 4.45 -21.30
CA SER A 177 16.64 5.84 -21.22
C SER A 177 16.02 6.37 -22.53
N GLY A 178 15.71 5.48 -23.48
CA GLY A 178 15.12 5.84 -24.78
C GLY A 178 13.66 6.29 -24.70
N HIS A 179 13.03 6.46 -25.85
CA HIS A 179 11.61 6.84 -25.94
C HIS A 179 10.72 5.75 -25.35
N ASN A 180 10.22 6.02 -24.15
CA ASN A 180 9.33 5.14 -23.40
C ASN A 180 7.92 5.73 -23.29
N ASP A 181 7.50 6.51 -24.29
CA ASP A 181 6.18 7.13 -24.34
C ASP A 181 5.08 6.07 -24.31
N LEU A 182 4.12 6.27 -23.41
CA LEU A 182 2.98 5.37 -23.26
C LEU A 182 1.73 6.14 -22.82
N ALA A 183 0.67 6.07 -23.61
CA ALA A 183 -0.61 6.68 -23.28
C ALA A 183 -1.24 6.03 -22.05
N ARG A 184 -2.13 6.78 -21.39
CA ARG A 184 -2.96 6.26 -20.30
C ARG A 184 -3.98 5.26 -20.84
N SER A 185 -4.11 4.14 -20.17
CA SER A 185 -5.22 3.21 -20.35
C SER A 185 -6.46 3.68 -19.58
N SER A 186 -7.65 3.19 -19.91
CA SER A 186 -8.83 3.50 -19.10
C SER A 186 -8.72 2.92 -17.69
N VAL A 187 -9.48 3.49 -16.76
CA VAL A 187 -9.60 2.97 -15.38
C VAL A 187 -10.00 1.49 -15.41
N GLU A 188 -10.98 1.11 -16.25
CA GLU A 188 -11.42 -0.28 -16.40
C GLU A 188 -10.29 -1.22 -16.84
N MET A 189 -9.47 -0.80 -17.81
CA MET A 189 -8.32 -1.60 -18.27
C MET A 189 -7.28 -1.77 -17.15
N VAL A 190 -7.04 -0.74 -16.35
CA VAL A 190 -6.11 -0.82 -15.20
C VAL A 190 -6.63 -1.82 -14.18
N TYR A 191 -7.90 -1.76 -13.79
CA TYR A 191 -8.49 -2.72 -12.85
C TYR A 191 -8.53 -4.15 -13.40
N THR A 192 -8.76 -4.31 -14.70
CA THR A 192 -8.68 -5.62 -15.37
C THR A 192 -7.29 -6.21 -15.26
N GLN A 193 -6.25 -5.41 -15.49
CA GLN A 193 -4.87 -5.87 -15.35
C GLN A 193 -4.51 -6.20 -13.89
N ILE A 194 -4.97 -5.38 -12.93
CA ILE A 194 -4.79 -5.65 -11.49
C ILE A 194 -5.38 -7.01 -11.12
N LEU A 195 -6.63 -7.28 -11.50
CA LEU A 195 -7.28 -8.55 -11.19
C LEU A 195 -6.63 -9.73 -11.90
N LYS A 196 -6.21 -9.56 -13.16
CA LYS A 196 -5.45 -10.57 -13.90
C LYS A 196 -4.15 -10.93 -13.16
N ASP A 197 -3.36 -9.94 -12.78
CA ASP A 197 -2.11 -10.17 -12.04
C ASP A 197 -2.36 -10.86 -10.69
N LEU A 198 -3.44 -10.52 -9.98
CA LEU A 198 -3.80 -11.14 -8.71
C LEU A 198 -4.33 -12.57 -8.87
N ASP A 199 -5.10 -12.87 -9.92
CA ASP A 199 -5.58 -14.21 -10.21
C ASP A 199 -4.41 -15.14 -10.57
N GLU A 200 -3.46 -14.66 -11.39
CA GLU A 200 -2.23 -15.39 -11.73
C GLU A 200 -1.30 -15.53 -10.50
N ALA A 201 -1.22 -14.51 -9.65
CA ALA A 201 -0.45 -14.59 -8.41
C ALA A 201 -1.06 -15.59 -7.42
N GLU A 202 -2.39 -15.63 -7.24
CA GLU A 202 -3.05 -16.62 -6.37
C GLU A 202 -2.69 -18.06 -6.75
N ALA A 203 -2.60 -18.35 -8.06
CA ALA A 203 -2.34 -19.70 -8.57
C ALA A 203 -0.95 -20.23 -8.18
N ASP A 204 0.08 -19.35 -8.21
CA ASP A 204 1.48 -19.76 -8.09
C ASP A 204 2.17 -19.26 -6.81
N LEU A 205 1.51 -18.43 -5.99
CA LEU A 205 2.07 -18.02 -4.69
C LEU A 205 2.11 -19.17 -3.70
N PRO A 206 3.19 -19.28 -2.88
CA PRO A 206 3.25 -20.28 -1.84
C PRO A 206 2.15 -20.07 -0.80
N VAL A 207 1.72 -21.16 -0.18
CA VAL A 207 0.75 -21.15 0.92
C VAL A 207 1.35 -20.50 2.16
N SER A 208 2.63 -20.80 2.44
CA SER A 208 3.36 -20.31 3.61
C SER A 208 4.86 -20.22 3.34
N TYR A 209 5.53 -19.44 4.15
CA TYR A 209 6.99 -19.33 4.24
C TYR A 209 7.52 -19.93 5.54
N ALA A 210 8.83 -20.12 5.61
CA ALA A 210 9.50 -20.78 6.73
C ALA A 210 9.41 -20.08 8.08
N THR A 211 9.15 -18.76 8.11
CA THR A 211 9.12 -17.98 9.36
C THR A 211 7.87 -17.10 9.44
N PRO A 212 7.40 -16.76 10.67
CA PRO A 212 6.29 -15.83 10.86
C PRO A 212 6.54 -14.45 10.21
N LEU A 213 7.77 -13.96 10.25
CA LEU A 213 8.14 -12.70 9.59
C LEU A 213 7.90 -12.76 8.08
N LEU A 214 8.36 -13.80 7.41
CA LEU A 214 8.15 -13.97 5.98
C LEU A 214 6.67 -14.17 5.64
N ASN A 215 5.93 -14.87 6.49
CA ASN A 215 4.47 -15.04 6.33
C ASN A 215 3.69 -13.72 6.48
N THR A 216 4.26 -12.72 7.14
CA THR A 216 3.64 -11.40 7.29
C THR A 216 4.12 -10.40 6.23
N SER A 217 5.38 -10.49 5.80
CA SER A 217 6.03 -9.49 4.97
C SER A 217 6.18 -9.85 3.49
N ARG A 218 5.90 -11.10 3.11
CA ARG A 218 5.89 -11.55 1.70
C ARG A 218 4.49 -11.97 1.27
N ALA A 219 4.20 -11.80 0.00
CA ALA A 219 2.95 -12.24 -0.57
C ALA A 219 2.85 -13.77 -0.55
N LYS A 220 1.75 -14.28 -0.04
CA LYS A 220 1.35 -15.68 -0.06
C LYS A 220 -0.05 -15.80 -0.66
N ARG A 221 -0.53 -17.00 -0.97
CA ARG A 221 -1.81 -17.19 -1.64
C ARG A 221 -2.94 -16.41 -0.98
N CYS A 222 -3.12 -16.52 0.32
CA CYS A 222 -4.18 -15.78 1.02
C CYS A 222 -3.98 -14.24 0.98
N THR A 223 -2.76 -13.74 0.78
CA THR A 223 -2.49 -12.29 0.61
C THR A 223 -3.05 -11.78 -0.72
N ALA A 224 -2.88 -12.55 -1.80
CA ALA A 224 -3.45 -12.20 -3.10
C ALA A 224 -4.98 -12.20 -3.06
N ILE A 225 -5.58 -13.24 -2.44
CA ILE A 225 -7.03 -13.33 -2.24
C ILE A 225 -7.55 -12.14 -1.41
N ALA A 226 -6.88 -11.81 -0.33
CA ALA A 226 -7.25 -10.67 0.52
C ALA A 226 -7.23 -9.33 -0.25
N LEU A 227 -6.18 -9.10 -1.05
CA LEU A 227 -6.12 -7.90 -1.90
C LEU A 227 -7.23 -7.90 -2.96
N LYS A 228 -7.58 -9.06 -3.55
CA LYS A 228 -8.71 -9.15 -4.48
C LYS A 228 -10.02 -8.72 -3.83
N THR A 229 -10.28 -9.08 -2.56
CA THR A 229 -11.50 -8.63 -1.88
C THR A 229 -11.59 -7.11 -1.80
N ARG A 230 -10.47 -6.41 -1.53
CA ARG A 230 -10.39 -4.94 -1.52
C ARG A 230 -10.63 -4.33 -2.91
N VAL A 231 -9.97 -4.87 -3.94
CA VAL A 231 -10.10 -4.41 -5.34
C VAL A 231 -11.54 -4.58 -5.82
N LEU A 232 -12.13 -5.76 -5.61
CA LEU A 232 -13.50 -6.08 -6.02
C LEU A 232 -14.55 -5.27 -5.24
N LEU A 233 -14.31 -5.00 -3.96
CA LEU A 233 -15.14 -4.11 -3.17
C LEU A 233 -15.12 -2.67 -3.72
N THR A 234 -13.94 -2.22 -4.16
CA THR A 234 -13.78 -0.90 -4.81
C THR A 234 -14.59 -0.80 -6.10
N GLN A 235 -14.79 -1.92 -6.82
CA GLN A 235 -15.61 -1.99 -8.02
C GLN A 235 -17.11 -2.24 -7.75
N ASN A 236 -17.54 -2.37 -6.49
CA ASN A 236 -18.88 -2.83 -6.10
C ASN A 236 -19.23 -4.23 -6.66
N ASN A 237 -18.23 -5.06 -6.94
CA ASN A 237 -18.44 -6.44 -7.40
C ASN A 237 -18.66 -7.38 -6.21
N PHE A 238 -19.77 -7.18 -5.52
CA PHE A 238 -20.06 -7.85 -4.24
C PHE A 238 -20.12 -9.37 -4.36
N GLY A 239 -20.63 -9.90 -5.48
CA GLY A 239 -20.65 -11.36 -5.71
C GLY A 239 -19.25 -11.96 -5.65
N ARG A 240 -18.29 -11.38 -6.40
CA ARG A 240 -16.91 -11.85 -6.40
C ARG A 240 -16.20 -11.56 -5.06
N VAL A 241 -16.54 -10.49 -4.33
CA VAL A 241 -16.01 -10.28 -2.97
C VAL A 241 -16.34 -11.46 -2.08
N ILE A 242 -17.60 -11.93 -2.12
CA ILE A 242 -18.04 -13.09 -1.32
C ILE A 242 -17.32 -14.37 -1.75
N GLU A 243 -17.21 -14.63 -3.05
CA GLU A 243 -16.50 -15.78 -3.60
C GLU A 243 -15.04 -15.84 -3.13
N GLU A 244 -14.32 -14.73 -3.25
CA GLU A 244 -12.93 -14.64 -2.80
C GLU A 244 -12.81 -14.73 -1.26
N SER A 245 -13.70 -14.07 -0.52
CA SER A 245 -13.69 -14.13 0.94
C SER A 245 -13.90 -15.54 1.48
N LYS A 246 -14.81 -16.32 0.90
CA LYS A 246 -15.06 -17.71 1.29
C LYS A 246 -13.85 -18.64 1.15
N LYS A 247 -12.87 -18.28 0.33
CA LYS A 247 -11.62 -19.06 0.23
C LYS A 247 -10.74 -18.94 1.48
N ILE A 248 -10.89 -17.84 2.24
CA ILE A 248 -10.01 -17.48 3.36
C ILE A 248 -10.77 -17.08 4.64
N VAL A 249 -12.07 -17.33 4.70
CA VAL A 249 -12.92 -17.10 5.88
C VAL A 249 -13.79 -18.34 6.09
N SER A 250 -13.71 -18.96 7.27
CA SER A 250 -14.56 -20.10 7.64
C SER A 250 -16.04 -19.69 7.75
N GLU A 251 -16.94 -20.63 7.55
CA GLU A 251 -18.40 -20.38 7.59
C GLU A 251 -18.91 -19.96 8.97
N THR A 252 -18.22 -20.39 10.03
CA THR A 252 -18.65 -20.20 11.43
C THR A 252 -17.54 -19.60 12.28
N LEU A 253 -17.92 -19.07 13.42
CA LEU A 253 -17.00 -18.57 14.44
C LEU A 253 -16.10 -19.68 15.02
N PRO A 254 -14.87 -19.34 15.40
CA PRO A 254 -14.19 -18.08 15.08
C PRO A 254 -13.87 -18.04 13.58
N PHE A 255 -14.25 -16.99 12.90
CA PHE A 255 -13.88 -16.82 11.50
C PHE A 255 -12.36 -16.85 11.35
N GLN A 256 -11.86 -17.83 10.61
CA GLN A 256 -10.42 -18.05 10.45
C GLN A 256 -10.09 -18.74 9.13
N TYR A 257 -8.83 -18.61 8.73
CA TYR A 257 -8.22 -19.35 7.66
C TYR A 257 -7.05 -20.15 8.22
N VAL A 258 -6.97 -21.44 7.85
CA VAL A 258 -5.84 -22.29 8.21
C VAL A 258 -5.39 -23.04 6.97
N GLU A 259 -4.15 -22.85 6.57
CA GLU A 259 -3.55 -23.58 5.45
C GLU A 259 -2.03 -23.72 5.68
N GLY A 260 -1.53 -24.94 5.64
CA GLY A 260 -0.13 -25.23 5.98
C GLY A 260 0.19 -24.79 7.41
N THR A 261 1.20 -23.94 7.55
CA THR A 261 1.63 -23.36 8.83
C THR A 261 1.01 -21.99 9.11
N VAL A 262 0.16 -21.49 8.20
CA VAL A 262 -0.45 -20.16 8.31
C VAL A 262 -1.82 -20.27 8.97
N THR A 263 -2.03 -19.47 10.00
CA THR A 263 -3.35 -19.21 10.57
C THR A 263 -3.62 -17.72 10.50
N GLN A 264 -4.73 -17.34 9.88
CA GLN A 264 -5.23 -15.97 9.86
C GLN A 264 -6.57 -15.89 10.59
N LYS A 265 -6.66 -15.03 11.57
CA LYS A 265 -7.86 -14.74 12.38
C LYS A 265 -7.68 -13.44 13.13
N LEU A 266 -8.75 -12.93 13.72
CA LEU A 266 -8.67 -11.76 14.61
C LEU A 266 -7.75 -12.05 15.80
N GLU A 267 -6.89 -11.11 16.14
CA GLU A 267 -6.12 -11.14 17.38
C GLU A 267 -7.06 -10.95 18.57
N PRO A 268 -6.91 -11.70 19.68
CA PRO A 268 -7.77 -11.56 20.84
C PRO A 268 -7.73 -10.17 21.49
N GLY A 269 -6.57 -9.48 21.40
CA GLY A 269 -6.40 -8.14 21.92
C GLY A 269 -6.00 -7.16 20.83
N PHE A 270 -6.81 -6.11 20.62
CA PHE A 270 -6.55 -5.12 19.56
C PHE A 270 -5.17 -4.45 19.66
N ALA A 271 -4.72 -4.12 20.86
CA ALA A 271 -3.41 -3.48 21.07
C ALA A 271 -2.24 -4.38 20.64
N ASN A 272 -2.41 -5.71 20.65
CA ASN A 272 -1.35 -6.65 20.26
C ASN A 272 -1.01 -6.59 18.77
N ILE A 273 -1.93 -6.06 17.94
CA ILE A 273 -1.73 -5.91 16.50
C ILE A 273 -0.61 -4.89 16.22
N PHE A 274 -0.54 -3.83 17.03
CA PHE A 274 0.33 -2.67 16.81
C PHE A 274 1.56 -2.64 17.76
N GLY A 275 1.70 -3.66 18.59
CA GLY A 275 2.82 -3.83 19.50
C GLY A 275 3.36 -5.25 19.46
N GLY A 276 4.53 -5.46 20.02
CA GLY A 276 5.12 -6.79 20.10
C GLY A 276 5.81 -7.25 18.81
N SER A 277 5.50 -8.47 18.36
CA SER A 277 6.21 -9.10 17.23
C SER A 277 5.75 -8.64 15.86
N TYR A 278 4.61 -8.00 15.74
CA TYR A 278 3.93 -7.62 14.47
C TYR A 278 3.63 -8.79 13.52
N THR A 279 3.84 -10.04 13.96
CA THR A 279 3.65 -11.27 13.16
C THR A 279 2.50 -12.12 13.69
N GLY A 280 1.52 -11.47 14.31
CA GLY A 280 0.32 -12.11 14.85
C GLY A 280 -0.62 -12.64 13.77
N THR A 281 -1.63 -13.36 14.21
CA THR A 281 -2.58 -14.04 13.32
C THR A 281 -3.46 -13.10 12.48
N GLU A 282 -3.57 -11.84 12.86
CA GLU A 282 -4.32 -10.83 12.12
C GLU A 282 -3.51 -10.15 11.01
N ALA A 283 -2.18 -10.21 11.08
CA ALA A 283 -1.29 -9.60 10.09
C ALA A 283 -1.24 -10.44 8.81
N VAL A 284 -2.04 -10.07 7.81
CA VAL A 284 -2.05 -10.75 6.49
C VAL A 284 -0.91 -10.27 5.61
N PHE A 285 -0.69 -8.95 5.57
CA PHE A 285 0.44 -8.33 4.89
C PHE A 285 0.84 -7.03 5.58
N SER A 286 2.12 -6.89 5.93
CA SER A 286 2.67 -5.71 6.58
C SER A 286 4.05 -5.37 6.01
N ILE A 287 4.42 -4.10 6.04
CA ILE A 287 5.76 -3.63 5.69
C ILE A 287 6.63 -3.64 6.96
N PRO A 288 7.64 -4.51 7.05
CA PRO A 288 8.51 -4.61 8.22
C PRO A 288 9.61 -3.56 8.19
N PHE A 289 10.12 -3.22 9.37
CA PHE A 289 11.35 -2.43 9.53
C PHE A 289 12.31 -3.12 10.49
N ALA A 290 13.59 -3.11 10.14
CA ALA A 290 14.65 -3.58 11.03
C ALA A 290 14.91 -2.58 12.16
N ASN A 291 15.57 -3.03 13.23
CA ASN A 291 16.01 -2.14 14.31
C ASN A 291 17.29 -1.39 13.90
N SER A 292 17.21 -0.59 12.86
CA SER A 292 18.33 0.14 12.26
C SER A 292 17.88 1.48 11.71
N THR A 293 18.61 2.55 11.98
CA THR A 293 18.32 3.90 11.46
C THR A 293 18.51 4.03 9.95
N THR A 294 19.22 3.10 9.33
CA THR A 294 19.41 3.08 7.85
C THR A 294 18.30 2.38 7.11
N GLU A 295 17.48 1.57 7.81
CA GLU A 295 16.43 0.77 7.22
C GLU A 295 15.02 1.20 7.64
N THR A 296 14.91 2.09 8.63
CA THR A 296 13.65 2.69 9.07
C THR A 296 13.42 4.01 8.37
N PRO A 297 12.15 4.46 8.24
CA PRO A 297 11.86 5.78 7.67
C PRO A 297 12.48 6.88 8.54
N ALA A 298 12.89 7.98 7.90
CA ALA A 298 13.24 9.19 8.64
C ALA A 298 12.00 9.70 9.43
N ALA A 299 12.24 10.43 10.52
CA ALA A 299 11.21 10.81 11.47
C ALA A 299 9.93 11.37 10.81
N GLN A 300 10.09 12.33 9.89
CA GLN A 300 8.96 12.99 9.21
C GLN A 300 8.12 12.07 8.32
N TYR A 301 8.58 10.84 8.03
CA TYR A 301 7.84 9.84 7.25
C TYR A 301 7.26 8.73 8.15
N ALA A 302 7.75 8.59 9.39
CA ALA A 302 7.33 7.55 10.31
C ALA A 302 5.94 7.80 10.89
N LEU A 303 5.10 6.75 10.97
CA LEU A 303 3.74 6.87 11.48
C LEU A 303 3.71 7.33 12.94
N ALA A 304 4.50 6.68 13.83
CA ALA A 304 4.55 7.08 15.24
C ALA A 304 4.99 8.53 15.44
N TYR A 305 5.92 9.02 14.63
CA TYR A 305 6.34 10.43 14.70
C TYR A 305 5.18 11.37 14.37
N ASN A 306 4.49 11.13 13.25
CA ASN A 306 3.41 12.00 12.76
C ASN A 306 2.16 11.95 13.63
N TYR A 307 1.87 10.82 14.28
CA TYR A 307 0.67 10.66 15.10
C TYR A 307 0.90 10.98 16.58
N VAL A 308 2.11 10.79 17.11
CA VAL A 308 2.36 10.81 18.56
C VAL A 308 3.54 11.70 18.96
N THR A 309 4.75 11.46 18.41
CA THR A 309 5.99 12.10 18.92
C THR A 309 5.99 13.60 18.64
N GLN A 310 5.71 13.97 17.40
CA GLN A 310 5.51 15.34 16.94
C GLN A 310 4.23 15.34 16.12
N PRO A 311 3.06 15.40 16.74
CA PRO A 311 1.81 15.21 16.03
C PRO A 311 1.65 16.25 14.93
N ILE A 312 2.00 15.88 13.70
CA ILE A 312 1.76 16.70 12.51
C ILE A 312 0.28 16.69 12.18
N ILE A 313 -0.35 15.53 12.39
CA ILE A 313 -1.80 15.37 12.32
C ILE A 313 -2.33 14.81 13.64
N PHE A 314 -3.51 15.29 14.03
CA PHE A 314 -4.20 14.91 15.26
C PHE A 314 -5.65 14.55 14.95
N LEU A 315 -6.29 13.75 15.80
CA LEU A 315 -7.67 13.30 15.61
C LEU A 315 -8.64 14.49 15.71
N ALA A 316 -9.39 14.73 14.64
CA ALA A 316 -10.37 15.81 14.57
C ALA A 316 -11.57 15.49 15.45
N THR A 317 -12.02 16.47 16.25
CA THR A 317 -13.20 16.31 17.13
C THR A 317 -14.50 16.14 16.34
N SER A 318 -14.52 16.49 15.06
CA SER A 318 -15.63 16.21 14.14
C SER A 318 -15.62 14.80 13.56
N GLY A 319 -14.53 14.04 13.78
CA GLY A 319 -14.36 12.69 13.25
C GLY A 319 -14.88 11.60 14.20
N ILE A 320 -14.54 10.36 13.84
CA ILE A 320 -14.99 9.15 14.56
C ILE A 320 -14.53 9.12 16.04
N VAL A 321 -13.48 9.87 16.39
CA VAL A 321 -12.98 9.95 17.77
C VAL A 321 -14.01 10.45 18.77
N SER A 322 -15.03 11.19 18.32
CA SER A 322 -16.13 11.69 19.15
C SER A 322 -17.39 10.81 19.14
N ASP A 323 -17.39 9.74 18.32
CA ASP A 323 -18.56 8.84 18.24
C ASP A 323 -18.70 8.00 19.52
N THR A 324 -19.93 7.89 20.00
CA THR A 324 -20.26 7.13 21.21
C THR A 324 -19.96 5.64 21.07
N ALA A 325 -19.98 5.08 19.86
CA ALA A 325 -19.64 3.69 19.62
C ALA A 325 -18.16 3.39 19.91
N LEU A 326 -17.27 4.36 19.73
CA LEU A 326 -15.85 4.25 20.12
C LEU A 326 -15.64 4.62 21.59
N ASN A 327 -16.42 5.58 22.11
CA ASN A 327 -16.31 6.11 23.46
C ASN A 327 -17.29 5.47 24.45
N SER A 328 -17.70 4.23 24.22
CA SER A 328 -18.61 3.46 25.11
C SER A 328 -18.02 3.25 26.52
N GLY A 329 -16.71 3.42 26.68
CA GLY A 329 -15.97 3.11 27.91
C GLY A 329 -15.53 1.65 27.99
N THR A 330 -16.00 0.79 27.10
CA THR A 330 -15.72 -0.65 27.05
C THR A 330 -14.93 -1.06 25.81
N ASP A 331 -14.92 -0.23 24.75
CA ASP A 331 -14.16 -0.50 23.52
C ASP A 331 -12.66 -0.34 23.77
N ALA A 332 -11.91 -1.44 23.68
CA ALA A 332 -10.45 -1.46 23.89
C ALA A 332 -9.68 -0.55 22.92
N ARG A 333 -10.25 -0.23 21.76
CA ARG A 333 -9.64 0.67 20.75
C ARG A 333 -9.55 2.10 21.24
N SER A 334 -10.44 2.53 22.11
CA SER A 334 -10.36 3.86 22.76
C SER A 334 -9.10 4.04 23.59
N GLY A 335 -8.51 2.95 24.10
CA GLY A 335 -7.24 2.94 24.84
C GLY A 335 -6.02 3.34 23.99
N LEU A 336 -6.15 3.28 22.65
CA LEU A 336 -5.11 3.75 21.73
C LEU A 336 -5.27 5.23 21.32
N ILE A 337 -6.23 5.94 21.93
CA ILE A 337 -6.38 7.39 21.77
C ILE A 337 -5.73 8.05 22.98
N GLY A 338 -4.76 8.91 22.72
CA GLY A 338 -4.08 9.69 23.75
C GLY A 338 -4.39 11.16 23.69
N THR A 339 -3.69 11.93 24.51
CA THR A 339 -3.73 13.38 24.48
C THR A 339 -2.29 13.88 24.42
N SER A 340 -2.00 14.81 23.49
CA SER A 340 -0.70 15.46 23.35
C SER A 340 -0.50 16.54 24.41
N ALA A 341 0.73 17.07 24.52
CA ALA A 341 1.03 18.21 25.38
C ALA A 341 0.21 19.48 25.00
N ALA A 342 -0.22 19.60 23.75
CA ALA A 342 -1.10 20.66 23.26
C ALA A 342 -2.60 20.38 23.50
N ASN A 343 -2.93 19.40 24.31
CA ASN A 343 -4.31 18.96 24.62
C ASN A 343 -5.12 18.47 23.40
N GLN A 344 -4.45 17.99 22.35
CA GLN A 344 -5.08 17.41 21.17
C GLN A 344 -5.17 15.89 21.29
N LYS A 345 -6.22 15.29 20.74
CA LYS A 345 -6.33 13.84 20.67
C LYS A 345 -5.35 13.28 19.62
N VAL A 346 -4.58 12.27 20.02
CA VAL A 346 -3.55 11.63 19.19
C VAL A 346 -3.78 10.14 19.12
N LEU A 347 -3.38 9.52 17.99
CA LEU A 347 -3.52 8.10 17.76
C LEU A 347 -2.25 7.36 18.15
N LYS A 348 -2.34 6.44 19.12
CA LYS A 348 -1.21 5.65 19.66
C LYS A 348 -1.10 4.22 19.10
N LYS A 349 -1.71 3.94 17.95
CA LYS A 349 -1.58 2.62 17.29
C LYS A 349 -0.10 2.27 17.03
N PHE A 350 0.69 3.25 16.66
CA PHE A 350 2.13 3.10 16.39
C PHE A 350 2.89 3.57 17.63
N SER A 351 3.59 2.64 18.28
CA SER A 351 4.06 2.82 19.66
C SER A 351 5.55 3.11 19.79
N VAL A 352 6.35 2.89 18.74
CA VAL A 352 7.78 3.18 18.74
C VAL A 352 8.01 4.67 18.45
N THR A 353 7.90 5.48 19.49
CA THR A 353 7.90 6.95 19.42
C THR A 353 9.29 7.60 19.38
N THR A 354 10.35 6.78 19.40
CA THR A 354 11.75 7.23 19.30
C THR A 354 12.46 6.48 18.18
N ALA A 355 13.44 7.15 17.55
CA ALA A 355 14.24 6.51 16.51
C ALA A 355 15.06 5.32 17.08
N PRO A 356 15.23 4.26 16.29
CA PRO A 356 14.68 4.02 14.96
C PRO A 356 13.17 3.69 15.00
N PHE A 357 12.37 4.36 14.17
CA PHE A 357 10.90 4.17 14.10
C PHE A 357 10.58 2.87 13.37
N ARG A 358 10.49 1.76 14.11
CA ARG A 358 10.42 0.40 13.57
C ARG A 358 9.04 -0.24 13.65
N ASP A 359 7.98 0.53 13.94
CA ASP A 359 6.62 0.01 13.85
C ASP A 359 6.37 -0.50 12.43
N TYR A 360 5.87 -1.74 12.29
CA TYR A 360 5.46 -2.25 10.98
C TYR A 360 4.24 -1.48 10.49
N VAL A 361 4.18 -1.25 9.19
CA VAL A 361 2.99 -0.66 8.57
C VAL A 361 2.05 -1.80 8.19
N PRO A 362 0.87 -1.92 8.85
CA PRO A 362 -0.14 -2.88 8.43
C PRO A 362 -0.73 -2.45 7.09
N VAL A 363 -0.70 -3.34 6.11
CA VAL A 363 -1.24 -3.08 4.77
C VAL A 363 -2.57 -3.80 4.57
N ILE A 364 -2.64 -5.05 5.01
CA ILE A 364 -3.87 -5.86 5.00
C ILE A 364 -3.96 -6.61 6.33
N ARG A 365 -5.06 -6.40 7.05
CA ARG A 365 -5.39 -7.13 8.26
C ARG A 365 -6.60 -8.03 8.06
N TYR A 366 -6.68 -9.11 8.82
CA TYR A 366 -7.78 -10.07 8.71
C TYR A 366 -9.17 -9.44 8.99
N ALA A 367 -9.22 -8.45 9.90
CA ALA A 367 -10.43 -7.66 10.14
C ALA A 367 -10.99 -6.99 8.88
N GLU A 368 -10.11 -6.58 7.96
CA GLU A 368 -10.55 -5.98 6.70
C GLU A 368 -11.28 -6.97 5.80
N ILE A 369 -10.78 -8.20 5.70
CA ILE A 369 -11.41 -9.26 4.91
C ILE A 369 -12.83 -9.54 5.45
N LEU A 370 -12.98 -9.61 6.79
CA LEU A 370 -14.27 -9.81 7.43
C LEU A 370 -15.23 -8.66 7.14
N LEU A 371 -14.76 -7.40 7.21
CA LEU A 371 -15.61 -6.22 6.94
C LEU A 371 -15.89 -6.03 5.45
N ASN A 372 -14.96 -6.41 4.55
CA ASN A 372 -15.21 -6.44 3.11
C ASN A 372 -16.31 -7.47 2.78
N TYR A 373 -16.23 -8.65 3.39
CA TYR A 373 -17.26 -9.70 3.23
C TYR A 373 -18.59 -9.25 3.83
N ALA A 374 -18.59 -8.65 5.03
CA ALA A 374 -19.80 -8.13 5.66
C ALA A 374 -20.52 -7.10 4.79
N GLU A 375 -19.78 -6.14 4.22
CA GLU A 375 -20.35 -5.13 3.33
C GLU A 375 -20.90 -5.75 2.04
N ALA A 376 -20.19 -6.70 1.45
CA ALA A 376 -20.66 -7.39 0.26
C ALA A 376 -21.93 -8.24 0.53
N ALA A 377 -21.98 -8.97 1.64
CA ALA A 377 -23.12 -9.76 2.05
C ALA A 377 -24.35 -8.86 2.30
N ALA A 378 -24.16 -7.73 3.01
CA ALA A 378 -25.24 -6.75 3.22
C ALA A 378 -25.78 -6.19 1.89
N ASN A 379 -24.91 -5.88 0.93
CA ASN A 379 -25.31 -5.38 -0.38
C ASN A 379 -26.10 -6.41 -1.21
N LEU A 380 -25.91 -7.70 -0.96
CA LEU A 380 -26.63 -8.80 -1.61
C LEU A 380 -27.77 -9.37 -0.71
N ASP A 381 -28.22 -8.60 0.28
CA ASP A 381 -29.34 -8.92 1.17
C ASP A 381 -29.12 -10.13 2.10
N ASP A 382 -27.88 -10.63 2.22
CA ASP A 382 -27.51 -11.61 3.26
C ASP A 382 -27.14 -10.88 4.56
N LEU A 383 -28.17 -10.33 5.21
CA LEU A 383 -28.01 -9.56 6.44
C LEU A 383 -27.51 -10.44 7.60
N THR A 384 -27.84 -11.72 7.62
CA THR A 384 -27.43 -12.66 8.69
C THR A 384 -25.91 -12.84 8.69
N THR A 385 -25.32 -13.15 7.55
CA THR A 385 -23.85 -13.26 7.39
C THR A 385 -23.18 -11.92 7.69
N ALA A 386 -23.71 -10.83 7.14
CA ALA A 386 -23.18 -9.49 7.35
C ALA A 386 -23.11 -9.10 8.83
N ILE A 387 -24.20 -9.31 9.60
CA ILE A 387 -24.27 -9.04 11.03
C ILE A 387 -23.28 -9.93 11.81
N SER A 388 -23.16 -11.20 11.46
CA SER A 388 -22.25 -12.12 12.14
C SER A 388 -20.79 -11.70 12.00
N LEU A 389 -20.37 -11.34 10.79
CA LEU A 389 -19.00 -10.85 10.49
C LEU A 389 -18.73 -9.50 11.15
N LEU A 390 -19.68 -8.56 11.09
CA LEU A 390 -19.61 -7.26 11.77
C LEU A 390 -19.43 -7.42 13.28
N LYS A 391 -20.26 -8.27 13.91
CA LYS A 391 -20.16 -8.57 15.34
C LYS A 391 -18.82 -9.22 15.71
N ALA A 392 -18.27 -10.08 14.88
CA ALA A 392 -16.97 -10.69 15.15
C ALA A 392 -15.86 -9.64 15.32
N VAL A 393 -15.83 -8.61 14.46
CA VAL A 393 -14.84 -7.53 14.56
C VAL A 393 -15.12 -6.66 15.79
N ARG A 394 -16.35 -6.22 16.00
CA ARG A 394 -16.73 -5.38 17.15
C ARG A 394 -16.44 -6.07 18.47
N ASN A 395 -16.94 -7.28 18.64
CA ASN A 395 -16.89 -7.98 19.92
C ASN A 395 -15.46 -8.44 20.30
N ARG A 396 -14.52 -8.50 19.34
CA ARG A 396 -13.12 -8.68 19.65
C ARG A 396 -12.59 -7.53 20.53
N SER A 397 -13.06 -6.30 20.29
CA SER A 397 -12.60 -5.08 20.98
C SER A 397 -13.56 -4.60 22.06
N ASP A 398 -14.84 -4.94 21.95
CA ASP A 398 -15.92 -4.59 22.88
C ASP A 398 -16.91 -5.76 23.03
N PRO A 399 -16.58 -6.79 23.83
CA PRO A 399 -17.39 -8.02 23.93
C PRO A 399 -18.83 -7.80 24.40
N ALA A 400 -19.08 -6.74 25.15
CA ALA A 400 -20.39 -6.42 25.69
C ALA A 400 -21.24 -5.53 24.77
N TYR A 401 -20.65 -5.04 23.65
CA TYR A 401 -21.34 -4.13 22.76
C TYR A 401 -22.50 -4.81 22.04
N ALA A 402 -23.67 -4.19 22.13
CA ALA A 402 -24.84 -4.58 21.37
C ALA A 402 -25.23 -3.45 20.40
N TYR A 403 -25.30 -3.77 19.12
CA TYR A 403 -25.80 -2.80 18.14
C TYR A 403 -27.26 -2.44 18.43
N PRO A 404 -27.64 -1.15 18.36
CA PRO A 404 -29.04 -0.75 18.36
C PRO A 404 -29.80 -1.51 17.27
N ALA A 405 -31.04 -1.91 17.59
CA ALA A 405 -31.82 -2.76 16.68
C ALA A 405 -32.04 -2.09 15.30
N ASP A 406 -32.28 -0.79 15.29
CA ASP A 406 -32.47 0.03 14.09
C ASP A 406 -31.17 0.16 13.26
N ALA A 407 -30.00 0.11 13.88
CA ALA A 407 -28.69 0.20 13.19
C ALA A 407 -28.38 -1.03 12.32
N ILE A 408 -29.08 -2.15 12.53
CA ILE A 408 -28.86 -3.41 11.79
C ILE A 408 -30.17 -3.99 11.21
N ALA A 409 -31.27 -3.24 11.24
CA ALA A 409 -32.58 -3.71 10.84
C ALA A 409 -32.78 -3.74 9.32
N THR A 410 -32.16 -2.83 8.61
CA THR A 410 -32.28 -2.71 7.15
C THR A 410 -30.90 -2.80 6.49
N LYS A 411 -30.89 -3.11 5.21
CA LYS A 411 -29.68 -3.13 4.40
C LYS A 411 -28.89 -1.83 4.49
N GLU A 412 -29.56 -0.70 4.31
CA GLU A 412 -28.94 0.62 4.33
C GLU A 412 -28.35 0.96 5.69
N ALA A 413 -29.10 0.70 6.76
CA ALA A 413 -28.64 0.90 8.14
C ALA A 413 -27.43 0.01 8.47
N LEU A 414 -27.49 -1.27 8.07
CA LEU A 414 -26.38 -2.21 8.27
C LEU A 414 -25.14 -1.80 7.52
N ILE A 415 -25.25 -1.38 6.24
CA ILE A 415 -24.12 -0.89 5.45
C ILE A 415 -23.50 0.35 6.11
N ALA A 416 -24.32 1.30 6.59
CA ALA A 416 -23.83 2.47 7.30
C ALA A 416 -23.10 2.09 8.60
N THR A 417 -23.61 1.09 9.32
CA THR A 417 -23.01 0.56 10.55
C THR A 417 -21.68 -0.15 10.27
N ILE A 418 -21.59 -0.93 9.19
CA ILE A 418 -20.34 -1.55 8.74
C ILE A 418 -19.30 -0.47 8.37
N GLN A 419 -19.71 0.60 7.69
CA GLN A 419 -18.80 1.71 7.37
C GLN A 419 -18.27 2.40 8.63
N LYS A 420 -19.14 2.66 9.61
CA LYS A 420 -18.74 3.20 10.91
C LYS A 420 -17.75 2.28 11.63
N GLU A 421 -17.98 0.98 11.61
CA GLU A 421 -17.05 0.00 12.18
C GLU A 421 -15.71 0.01 11.49
N ARG A 422 -15.68 0.15 10.16
CA ARG A 422 -14.44 0.32 9.38
C ARG A 422 -13.68 1.59 9.79
N ASP A 423 -14.37 2.70 9.99
CA ASP A 423 -13.78 3.97 10.44
C ASP A 423 -13.10 3.85 11.80
N ILE A 424 -13.73 3.11 12.72
CA ILE A 424 -13.17 2.84 14.06
C ILE A 424 -11.98 1.87 13.95
N GLU A 425 -12.17 0.77 13.25
CA GLU A 425 -11.18 -0.32 13.17
C GLU A 425 -9.89 0.12 12.48
N PHE A 426 -10.00 0.86 11.37
CA PHE A 426 -8.87 1.23 10.51
C PHE A 426 -8.41 2.68 10.68
N LEU A 427 -8.84 3.37 11.74
CA LEU A 427 -8.40 4.73 12.03
C LEU A 427 -6.87 4.85 11.99
N GLY A 428 -6.35 5.70 11.12
CA GLY A 428 -4.92 5.93 10.95
C GLY A 428 -4.17 4.89 10.11
N GLU A 429 -4.90 4.02 9.37
CA GLU A 429 -4.30 2.99 8.50
C GLU A 429 -4.46 3.32 7.00
N GLY A 430 -4.95 4.53 6.67
CA GLY A 430 -5.02 5.05 5.29
C GLY A 430 -6.20 4.53 4.46
N LEU A 431 -7.18 3.85 5.07
CA LEU A 431 -8.30 3.24 4.34
C LEU A 431 -9.52 4.15 4.20
N ARG A 432 -9.69 5.16 5.07
CA ARG A 432 -10.87 6.03 5.06
C ARG A 432 -11.06 6.79 3.75
N LEU A 433 -9.98 7.33 3.17
CA LEU A 433 -10.05 8.00 1.88
C LEU A 433 -10.54 7.06 0.77
N MET A 434 -10.03 5.83 0.77
CA MET A 434 -10.42 4.81 -0.22
C MET A 434 -11.90 4.45 -0.10
N ASP A 435 -12.43 4.35 1.14
CA ASP A 435 -13.85 4.09 1.39
C ASP A 435 -14.74 5.23 0.91
N LEU A 436 -14.34 6.50 1.09
CA LEU A 436 -15.05 7.66 0.57
C LEU A 436 -15.05 7.68 -0.97
N GLN A 437 -13.88 7.49 -1.57
CA GLN A 437 -13.72 7.59 -3.03
C GLN A 437 -14.42 6.45 -3.79
N ARG A 438 -14.31 5.19 -3.32
CA ARG A 438 -15.00 4.06 -3.99
C ARG A 438 -16.52 4.20 -4.00
N LYS A 439 -17.08 4.94 -3.04
CA LYS A 439 -18.51 5.27 -2.95
C LYS A 439 -18.86 6.60 -3.61
N VAL A 440 -17.89 7.24 -4.26
CA VAL A 440 -18.05 8.54 -4.93
C VAL A 440 -18.63 9.59 -3.97
N GLN A 441 -18.20 9.56 -2.70
CA GLN A 441 -18.68 10.49 -1.68
C GLN A 441 -17.85 11.78 -1.68
N THR A 442 -18.47 12.88 -1.31
CA THR A 442 -17.78 14.15 -1.02
C THR A 442 -16.73 13.95 0.07
N LEU A 443 -15.52 14.44 -0.13
CA LEU A 443 -14.54 14.54 0.96
C LEU A 443 -14.98 15.69 1.86
N PRO A 444 -15.30 15.43 3.15
CA PRO A 444 -15.85 16.47 4.02
C PRO A 444 -14.86 17.58 4.30
N ALA A 445 -15.37 18.79 4.56
CA ALA A 445 -14.57 19.85 5.15
C ALA A 445 -14.08 19.42 6.53
N LYS A 446 -12.88 19.86 6.91
CA LYS A 446 -12.26 19.49 8.19
C LYS A 446 -11.47 20.67 8.77
N THR A 447 -11.37 20.69 10.10
CA THR A 447 -10.69 21.75 10.82
C THR A 447 -9.41 21.23 11.47
N GLY A 448 -8.33 21.99 11.36
CA GLY A 448 -7.05 21.78 12.00
C GLY A 448 -6.54 23.05 12.69
N ALA A 449 -5.36 23.01 13.26
CA ALA A 449 -4.73 24.19 13.87
C ALA A 449 -4.37 25.28 12.84
N ILE A 450 -4.19 24.89 11.57
CA ILE A 450 -3.85 25.80 10.46
C ILE A 450 -5.09 26.38 9.75
N GLY A 451 -6.29 26.11 10.23
CA GLY A 451 -7.54 26.58 9.63
C GLY A 451 -8.47 25.45 9.22
N THR A 452 -9.29 25.69 8.19
CA THR A 452 -10.27 24.74 7.67
C THR A 452 -9.93 24.36 6.24
N ALA A 453 -9.74 23.07 5.97
CA ALA A 453 -9.66 22.55 4.62
C ALA A 453 -11.08 22.45 4.02
N PRO A 454 -11.28 22.84 2.75
CA PRO A 454 -12.59 22.84 2.12
C PRO A 454 -13.11 21.42 1.90
N LEU A 455 -14.43 21.29 1.75
CA LEU A 455 -15.02 20.08 1.18
C LEU A 455 -14.60 19.96 -0.30
N VAL A 456 -14.52 18.71 -0.78
CA VAL A 456 -14.19 18.43 -2.18
C VAL A 456 -15.25 17.52 -2.77
N LEU A 457 -15.93 18.02 -3.79
CA LEU A 457 -16.93 17.21 -4.52
C LEU A 457 -16.25 16.20 -5.43
N PRO A 458 -16.89 15.05 -5.71
CA PRO A 458 -16.37 14.08 -6.68
C PRO A 458 -16.11 14.67 -8.10
N THR A 459 -16.83 15.73 -8.44
CA THR A 459 -16.68 16.45 -9.73
C THR A 459 -15.52 17.45 -9.75
N SER A 460 -14.91 17.74 -8.61
CA SER A 460 -13.81 18.71 -8.50
C SER A 460 -12.49 18.10 -8.98
N SER A 461 -11.67 18.89 -9.67
CA SER A 461 -10.36 18.43 -10.19
C SER A 461 -9.40 17.97 -9.09
N ASN A 462 -9.50 18.51 -7.87
CA ASN A 462 -8.72 18.13 -6.70
C ASN A 462 -9.27 16.92 -5.91
N TYR A 463 -10.31 16.26 -6.44
CA TYR A 463 -10.82 15.01 -5.87
C TYR A 463 -9.82 13.85 -6.01
N ILE A 464 -8.94 13.94 -6.99
CA ILE A 464 -7.80 13.06 -7.22
C ILE A 464 -6.52 13.89 -7.33
N TRP A 465 -5.38 13.25 -7.22
CA TRP A 465 -4.12 13.96 -7.44
C TRP A 465 -3.87 14.21 -8.93
N PRO A 466 -3.23 15.35 -9.27
CA PRO A 466 -2.83 15.62 -10.65
C PRO A 466 -1.73 14.64 -11.09
N ILE A 467 -1.62 14.40 -12.40
CA ILE A 467 -0.48 13.70 -12.97
C ILE A 467 0.78 14.54 -12.73
N PRO A 468 1.91 13.94 -12.28
CA PRO A 468 3.15 14.68 -12.05
C PRO A 468 3.64 15.44 -13.28
N SER A 469 4.07 16.68 -13.10
CA SER A 469 4.61 17.50 -14.21
C SER A 469 5.84 16.86 -14.86
N GLY A 470 6.65 16.11 -14.09
CA GLY A 470 7.78 15.35 -14.60
C GLY A 470 7.36 14.28 -15.62
N GLU A 471 6.29 13.52 -15.34
CA GLU A 471 5.77 12.54 -16.30
C GLU A 471 5.21 13.20 -17.56
N ILE A 472 4.46 14.31 -17.40
CA ILE A 472 3.91 15.06 -18.54
C ILE A 472 5.02 15.59 -19.45
N SER A 473 6.15 16.01 -18.88
CA SER A 473 7.27 16.58 -19.65
C SER A 473 8.14 15.54 -20.37
N THR A 474 8.14 14.30 -19.89
CA THR A 474 9.01 13.23 -20.40
C THR A 474 8.28 12.18 -21.22
N ASN A 475 6.96 12.11 -21.15
CA ASN A 475 6.12 11.18 -21.88
C ASN A 475 5.15 11.96 -22.77
N ASN A 476 5.46 12.04 -24.07
CA ASN A 476 4.71 12.85 -25.04
C ASN A 476 3.26 12.38 -25.26
N LEU A 477 2.92 11.18 -24.80
CA LEU A 477 1.55 10.62 -24.88
C LEU A 477 0.78 10.77 -23.55
N MET A 478 1.36 11.46 -22.56
CA MET A 478 0.73 11.65 -21.27
C MET A 478 -0.25 12.83 -21.28
N GLU A 479 -1.49 12.54 -20.94
CA GLU A 479 -2.53 13.56 -20.76
C GLU A 479 -2.71 13.87 -19.27
N PRO A 480 -2.85 15.16 -18.87
CA PRO A 480 -3.14 15.55 -17.50
C PRO A 480 -4.57 15.12 -17.09
N ASN A 481 -4.88 15.16 -15.81
CA ASN A 481 -6.25 15.06 -15.30
C ASN A 481 -7.00 16.39 -15.60
N HIS A 482 -8.25 16.26 -16.07
CA HIS A 482 -9.14 17.39 -16.37
C HIS A 482 -10.18 17.57 -15.26
#